data_9d8cae53fb0ea4352f854b74c2e3bc9f
#
_entry.id   9d8cae53fb0ea4352f854b74c2e3bc9f
#
_cell.length_a   1.000
_cell.length_b   1.000
_cell.length_c   1.000
_cell.angle_alpha   90.00
_cell.angle_beta   90.00
_cell.angle_gamma   90.00
#
_symmetry.space_group_name_H-M   'P 1'
#
loop_
_entity.id
_entity.type
_entity.pdbx_description
1 polymer ?
#
loop_
_entity_poly.entity_id
_entity_poly.type
_entity_poly.pdbx_seq_one_letter_code
_entity_poly.pdbx_strand_id
1 'polypeptide(L)'
;ASIRHELHRSRKSIQIRGLDRASPVCRRIKRLFRPGTIACMSSYLAPPVSVVIPVRNEERYLEESVAGVLNQGYPGPMEIILAIAPSTDRTAEIAQDLAVRDDRIRVIDNPDGTTPKALNLGVAVSQYDIIVRVDAHGELGPEYIATAVELLERTGAANVGGIMDAKGRTPFEQAVAVAYTSKLGLGNSAFHQGDAPEGPAETVFLGVFRKADLEAVGGFCPEFDRAQDWELNYRLRQSGREVWFSPNLRVTYRPRSTVKALAKQFFRTGQWRREVMRRHRDSVSLRYVAAPIAVTGITAGTILGLIGVVHAAKGT
;
A
#
# COMPACT_ATOMS: atom_id res chain seq x y z
N ALA A 1 49.40 4.84 9.05
CA ALA A 1 49.85 3.69 9.89
C ALA A 1 49.03 3.57 11.19
N SER A 2 48.35 4.63 11.63
CA SER A 2 47.63 4.67 12.93
C SER A 2 46.27 4.02 12.93
N ILE A 3 45.59 3.90 11.79
CA ILE A 3 44.20 3.38 11.73
C ILE A 3 44.14 1.86 11.71
N ARG A 4 45.23 1.16 11.35
CA ARG A 4 45.24 -0.32 11.32
C ARG A 4 45.38 -1.00 12.67
N HIS A 5 45.89 -0.29 13.68
CA HIS A 5 46.15 -0.88 15.01
C HIS A 5 44.98 -0.76 16.00
N GLU A 6 44.03 0.18 15.77
CA GLU A 6 42.87 0.35 16.64
C GLU A 6 41.69 -0.60 16.34
N LEU A 7 41.64 -1.16 15.14
CA LEU A 7 40.55 -2.09 14.74
C LEU A 7 40.63 -3.49 15.38
N HIS A 8 41.71 -3.82 16.12
CA HIS A 8 41.90 -5.15 16.69
C HIS A 8 41.62 -5.25 18.20
N ARG A 9 41.25 -4.18 18.86
CA ARG A 9 41.10 -4.15 20.33
C ARG A 9 39.78 -3.62 20.90
N SER A 10 38.75 -3.38 20.11
CA SER A 10 37.47 -2.97 20.71
C SER A 10 36.27 -3.55 19.95
N ARG A 11 35.62 -4.54 20.53
CA ARG A 11 34.23 -4.95 20.22
C ARG A 11 33.23 -3.92 20.76
N LYS A 12 33.49 -2.63 20.59
CA LYS A 12 32.49 -1.58 20.84
C LYS A 12 31.94 -1.15 19.51
N SER A 13 30.64 -1.40 19.33
CA SER A 13 29.86 -0.91 18.17
C SER A 13 30.03 0.60 18.02
N ILE A 14 30.70 1.00 16.95
CA ILE A 14 30.75 2.41 16.57
C ILE A 14 29.40 2.74 15.94
N GLN A 15 28.57 3.44 16.68
CA GLN A 15 27.30 3.97 16.19
C GLN A 15 27.59 5.18 15.29
N ILE A 16 27.62 4.97 13.99
CA ILE A 16 27.75 6.08 13.00
C ILE A 16 26.32 6.59 12.70
N ARG A 17 25.83 7.51 13.52
CA ARG A 17 24.61 8.27 13.22
C ARG A 17 24.98 9.41 12.28
N GLY A 18 24.28 9.52 11.12
CA GLY A 18 24.22 10.76 10.35
C GLY A 18 25.22 10.96 9.19
N LEU A 19 25.71 9.90 8.55
CA LEU A 19 26.51 10.06 7.32
C LEU A 19 25.60 10.09 6.07
N ASP A 20 25.54 11.23 5.41
CA ASP A 20 24.91 11.41 4.10
C ASP A 20 25.50 10.42 3.08
N ARG A 21 24.66 9.62 2.40
CA ARG A 21 25.06 8.64 1.36
C ARG A 21 25.80 9.29 0.18
N ALA A 22 25.59 10.58 -0.07
CA ALA A 22 26.26 11.36 -1.10
C ALA A 22 27.62 11.93 -0.66
N SER A 23 28.01 11.79 0.63
CA SER A 23 29.18 12.39 1.18
C SER A 23 30.48 11.86 0.53
N PRO A 24 31.53 12.68 0.40
CA PRO A 24 32.85 12.25 -0.09
C PRO A 24 33.46 11.12 0.74
N VAL A 25 33.11 11.03 2.02
CA VAL A 25 33.55 9.99 2.96
C VAL A 25 32.93 8.64 2.59
N CYS A 26 31.64 8.58 2.27
CA CYS A 26 30.96 7.36 1.85
C CYS A 26 31.53 6.83 0.51
N ARG A 27 31.85 7.74 -0.43
CA ARG A 27 32.52 7.38 -1.70
C ARG A 27 33.92 6.83 -1.49
N ARG A 28 34.68 7.36 -0.53
CA ARG A 28 36.03 6.91 -0.22
C ARG A 28 36.04 5.53 0.46
N ILE A 29 35.06 5.23 1.30
CA ILE A 29 34.88 3.93 1.95
C ILE A 29 34.57 2.85 0.89
N LYS A 30 33.70 3.12 -0.09
CA LYS A 30 33.39 2.18 -1.19
C LYS A 30 34.59 1.75 -2.01
N ARG A 31 35.67 2.54 -2.08
CA ARG A 31 36.90 2.18 -2.81
C ARG A 31 37.88 1.30 -2.01
N LEU A 32 37.67 1.20 -0.70
CA LEU A 32 38.62 0.50 0.20
C LEU A 32 38.20 -0.93 0.56
N PHE A 33 36.96 -1.31 0.27
CA PHE A 33 36.41 -2.61 0.67
C PHE A 33 35.96 -3.47 -0.52
N ARG A 34 36.10 -4.81 -0.39
CA ARG A 34 35.62 -5.78 -1.38
C ARG A 34 34.08 -5.76 -1.46
N PRO A 35 33.47 -6.18 -2.60
CA PRO A 35 32.00 -6.14 -2.78
C PRO A 35 31.17 -6.78 -1.64
N GLY A 36 31.63 -7.87 -1.06
CA GLY A 36 30.95 -8.53 0.08
C GLY A 36 30.97 -7.73 1.37
N THR A 37 32.03 -6.92 1.60
CA THR A 37 32.13 -6.04 2.78
C THR A 37 31.20 -4.82 2.66
N ILE A 38 30.96 -4.36 1.43
CA ILE A 38 30.05 -3.24 1.15
C ILE A 38 28.60 -3.68 1.35
N ALA A 39 28.23 -4.89 0.98
CA ALA A 39 26.91 -5.46 1.23
C ALA A 39 26.62 -5.57 2.74
N CYS A 40 27.59 -6.04 3.53
CA CYS A 40 27.47 -6.08 4.98
C CYS A 40 27.35 -4.69 5.62
N MET A 41 28.08 -3.69 5.13
CA MET A 41 27.95 -2.30 5.61
C MET A 41 26.65 -1.63 5.14
N SER A 42 26.10 -2.00 3.99
CA SER A 42 24.81 -1.52 3.51
C SER A 42 23.65 -2.01 4.41
N SER A 43 23.73 -3.21 4.97
CA SER A 43 22.74 -3.72 5.91
C SER A 43 22.69 -2.93 7.23
N TYR A 44 23.82 -2.35 7.66
CA TYR A 44 23.86 -1.46 8.83
C TYR A 44 23.42 -0.01 8.55
N LEU A 45 23.27 0.36 7.28
CA LEU A 45 22.88 1.72 6.86
C LEU A 45 21.40 1.81 6.42
N ALA A 46 20.75 0.69 6.18
CA ALA A 46 19.32 0.69 5.83
C ALA A 46 18.48 0.84 7.11
N PRO A 47 17.55 1.81 7.17
CA PRO A 47 16.73 2.01 8.36
C PRO A 47 15.84 0.79 8.62
N PRO A 48 15.55 0.47 9.89
CA PRO A 48 14.67 -0.64 10.22
C PRO A 48 13.22 -0.35 9.82
N VAL A 49 12.46 -1.42 9.48
CA VAL A 49 11.07 -1.31 9.02
C VAL A 49 10.15 -2.25 9.77
N SER A 50 8.93 -1.81 10.06
CA SER A 50 7.84 -2.64 10.57
C SER A 50 6.83 -2.87 9.46
N VAL A 51 6.65 -4.13 9.04
CA VAL A 51 5.63 -4.53 8.07
C VAL A 51 4.34 -4.86 8.82
N VAL A 52 3.25 -4.18 8.50
CA VAL A 52 1.93 -4.40 9.14
C VAL A 52 0.98 -5.03 8.13
N ILE A 53 0.46 -6.20 8.47
CA ILE A 53 -0.43 -6.99 7.62
C ILE A 53 -1.77 -7.20 8.36
N PRO A 54 -2.87 -6.55 7.93
CA PRO A 54 -4.21 -6.86 8.41
C PRO A 54 -4.68 -8.19 7.81
N VAL A 55 -5.11 -9.13 8.64
CA VAL A 55 -5.43 -10.49 8.20
C VAL A 55 -6.82 -10.91 8.65
N ARG A 56 -7.64 -11.42 7.69
CA ARG A 56 -8.96 -11.99 7.94
C ARG A 56 -9.38 -12.95 6.85
N ASN A 57 -9.58 -14.23 7.18
CA ASN A 57 -9.99 -15.29 6.24
C ASN A 57 -9.04 -15.39 5.03
N GLU A 58 -7.75 -15.58 5.29
CA GLU A 58 -6.67 -15.57 4.29
C GLU A 58 -5.86 -16.87 4.30
N GLU A 59 -6.46 -18.01 4.69
CA GLU A 59 -5.78 -19.31 4.75
C GLU A 59 -5.07 -19.69 3.45
N ARG A 60 -5.55 -19.17 2.29
CA ARG A 60 -5.02 -19.51 0.96
C ARG A 60 -3.80 -18.68 0.56
N TYR A 61 -3.63 -17.49 1.14
CA TYR A 61 -2.67 -16.52 0.63
C TYR A 61 -1.68 -16.03 1.68
N LEU A 62 -1.97 -16.21 2.96
CA LEU A 62 -1.17 -15.65 4.05
C LEU A 62 0.29 -16.12 4.00
N GLU A 63 0.54 -17.42 3.82
CA GLU A 63 1.91 -17.95 3.74
C GLU A 63 2.68 -17.37 2.55
N GLU A 64 2.04 -17.31 1.37
CA GLU A 64 2.65 -16.75 0.15
C GLU A 64 2.96 -15.27 0.31
N SER A 65 2.04 -14.50 0.89
CA SER A 65 2.22 -13.07 1.13
C SER A 65 3.37 -12.79 2.12
N VAL A 66 3.41 -13.50 3.23
CA VAL A 66 4.49 -13.37 4.24
C VAL A 66 5.83 -13.81 3.67
N ALA A 67 5.88 -14.92 2.93
CA ALA A 67 7.09 -15.36 2.24
C ALA A 67 7.57 -14.31 1.22
N GLY A 68 6.66 -13.67 0.49
CA GLY A 68 6.97 -12.58 -0.44
C GLY A 68 7.59 -11.38 0.26
N VAL A 69 7.17 -11.05 1.48
CA VAL A 69 7.76 -9.99 2.30
C VAL A 69 9.15 -10.41 2.80
N LEU A 70 9.30 -11.61 3.32
CA LEU A 70 10.58 -12.12 3.83
C LEU A 70 11.65 -12.20 2.72
N ASN A 71 11.23 -12.47 1.49
CA ASN A 71 12.10 -12.61 0.31
C ASN A 71 12.39 -11.28 -0.40
N GLN A 72 12.00 -10.11 0.15
CA GLN A 72 12.29 -8.80 -0.45
C GLN A 72 13.78 -8.46 -0.52
N GLY A 73 14.66 -9.22 0.14
CA GLY A 73 16.09 -8.91 0.18
C GLY A 73 16.41 -7.57 0.86
N TYR A 74 15.53 -7.07 1.70
CA TYR A 74 15.73 -5.80 2.39
C TYR A 74 16.96 -5.88 3.33
N PRO A 75 17.96 -5.00 3.19
CA PRO A 75 19.22 -5.14 3.92
C PRO A 75 19.17 -4.63 5.36
N GLY A 76 18.10 -3.95 5.78
CA GLY A 76 17.89 -3.46 7.14
C GLY A 76 17.14 -4.43 8.03
N PRO A 77 17.10 -4.19 9.35
CA PRO A 77 16.24 -4.92 10.25
C PRO A 77 14.77 -4.80 9.84
N MET A 78 14.02 -5.91 9.95
CA MET A 78 12.61 -5.96 9.58
C MET A 78 11.85 -6.81 10.60
N GLU A 79 10.70 -6.30 11.06
CA GLU A 79 9.68 -7.08 11.76
C GLU A 79 8.41 -7.17 10.91
N ILE A 80 7.62 -8.22 11.10
CA ILE A 80 6.32 -8.42 10.45
C ILE A 80 5.26 -8.59 11.54
N ILE A 81 4.23 -7.75 11.50
CA ILE A 81 3.13 -7.75 12.46
C ILE A 81 1.87 -8.23 11.74
N LEU A 82 1.39 -9.42 12.11
CA LEU A 82 0.15 -9.99 11.61
C LEU A 82 -0.99 -9.63 12.56
N ALA A 83 -1.86 -8.70 12.16
CA ALA A 83 -3.02 -8.29 12.94
C ALA A 83 -4.24 -9.13 12.57
N ILE A 84 -4.51 -10.16 13.37
CA ILE A 84 -5.49 -11.22 13.05
C ILE A 84 -6.88 -10.83 13.55
N ALA A 85 -7.80 -10.69 12.62
CA ALA A 85 -9.23 -10.55 12.90
C ALA A 85 -9.89 -11.92 13.14
N PRO A 86 -11.06 -11.97 13.82
CA PRO A 86 -11.86 -13.19 13.92
C PRO A 86 -12.09 -13.80 12.53
N SER A 87 -11.56 -14.99 12.33
CA SER A 87 -11.56 -15.72 11.06
C SER A 87 -12.32 -17.06 11.23
N THR A 88 -12.95 -17.55 10.15
CA THR A 88 -13.74 -18.78 10.13
C THR A 88 -13.01 -19.94 9.44
N ASP A 89 -11.78 -19.71 9.01
CA ASP A 89 -10.88 -20.64 8.34
C ASP A 89 -9.60 -20.85 9.18
N ARG A 90 -8.60 -21.49 8.62
CA ARG A 90 -7.33 -21.80 9.33
C ARG A 90 -6.34 -20.62 9.44
N THR A 91 -6.78 -19.39 9.13
CA THR A 91 -5.92 -18.20 9.12
C THR A 91 -5.15 -18.02 10.43
N ALA A 92 -5.82 -18.15 11.57
CA ALA A 92 -5.18 -17.94 12.88
C ALA A 92 -4.10 -19.01 13.19
N GLU A 93 -4.38 -20.27 12.84
CA GLU A 93 -3.43 -21.38 12.96
C GLU A 93 -2.17 -21.13 12.11
N ILE A 94 -2.35 -20.78 10.84
CA ILE A 94 -1.27 -20.47 9.90
C ILE A 94 -0.42 -19.30 10.41
N ALA A 95 -1.04 -18.25 10.96
CA ALA A 95 -0.33 -17.10 11.47
C ALA A 95 0.56 -17.46 12.69
N GLN A 96 0.07 -18.31 13.60
CA GLN A 96 0.86 -18.79 14.72
C GLN A 96 2.02 -19.66 14.27
N ASP A 97 1.79 -20.56 13.31
CA ASP A 97 2.84 -21.41 12.73
C ASP A 97 3.95 -20.57 12.07
N LEU A 98 3.59 -19.51 11.38
CA LEU A 98 4.55 -18.58 10.79
C LEU A 98 5.39 -17.88 11.85
N ALA A 99 4.79 -17.43 12.94
CA ALA A 99 5.50 -16.77 14.04
C ALA A 99 6.43 -17.73 14.80
N VAL A 100 6.12 -19.03 14.85
CA VAL A 100 7.01 -20.04 15.43
C VAL A 100 8.22 -20.31 14.51
N ARG A 101 8.04 -20.21 13.19
CA ARG A 101 9.10 -20.50 12.20
C ARG A 101 10.09 -19.34 12.01
N ASP A 102 9.68 -18.10 12.27
CA ASP A 102 10.52 -16.90 12.04
C ASP A 102 10.29 -15.86 13.14
N ASP A 103 11.31 -15.54 13.90
CA ASP A 103 11.29 -14.63 15.04
C ASP A 103 11.01 -13.16 14.70
N ARG A 104 11.11 -12.82 13.41
CA ARG A 104 10.70 -11.50 12.91
C ARG A 104 9.19 -11.34 12.84
N ILE A 105 8.40 -12.43 12.91
CA ILE A 105 6.95 -12.42 12.80
C ILE A 105 6.31 -12.37 14.17
N ARG A 106 5.43 -11.41 14.38
CA ARG A 106 4.64 -11.26 15.59
C ARG A 106 3.14 -11.24 15.24
N VAL A 107 2.37 -12.04 15.95
CA VAL A 107 0.91 -12.07 15.85
C VAL A 107 0.30 -11.18 16.91
N ILE A 108 -0.69 -10.38 16.54
CA ILE A 108 -1.51 -9.57 17.45
C ILE A 108 -2.99 -9.76 17.12
N ASP A 109 -3.84 -9.65 18.14
CA ASP A 109 -5.29 -9.76 17.96
C ASP A 109 -5.90 -8.45 17.50
N ASN A 110 -6.83 -8.54 16.53
CA ASN A 110 -7.72 -7.46 16.10
C ASN A 110 -9.19 -7.87 16.34
N PRO A 111 -9.71 -7.77 17.56
CA PRO A 111 -11.06 -8.27 17.91
C PRO A 111 -12.19 -7.55 17.16
N ASP A 112 -11.97 -6.30 16.76
CA ASP A 112 -12.94 -5.51 15.99
C ASP A 112 -13.11 -5.97 14.53
N GLY A 113 -12.15 -6.70 13.99
CA GLY A 113 -12.24 -7.35 12.70
C GLY A 113 -12.17 -6.43 11.48
N THR A 114 -11.89 -5.11 11.63
CA THR A 114 -11.80 -4.15 10.53
C THR A 114 -10.36 -3.86 10.16
N THR A 115 -10.11 -3.57 8.88
CA THR A 115 -8.76 -3.28 8.36
C THR A 115 -8.14 -2.04 9.00
N PRO A 116 -8.83 -0.88 9.14
CA PRO A 116 -8.21 0.31 9.75
C PRO A 116 -7.81 0.08 11.21
N LYS A 117 -8.60 -0.68 11.98
CA LYS A 117 -8.24 -1.01 13.37
C LYS A 117 -7.05 -1.95 13.43
N ALA A 118 -6.98 -2.97 12.56
CA ALA A 118 -5.81 -3.83 12.44
C ALA A 118 -4.54 -3.03 12.16
N LEU A 119 -4.60 -2.10 11.20
CA LEU A 119 -3.48 -1.24 10.83
C LEU A 119 -3.06 -0.34 12.00
N ASN A 120 -4.01 0.30 12.70
CA ASN A 120 -3.70 1.14 13.86
C ASN A 120 -3.08 0.33 15.00
N LEU A 121 -3.59 -0.87 15.30
CA LEU A 121 -3.00 -1.77 16.29
C LEU A 121 -1.57 -2.15 15.90
N GLY A 122 -1.34 -2.53 14.64
CA GLY A 122 -0.02 -2.85 14.13
C GLY A 122 0.95 -1.67 14.22
N VAL A 123 0.53 -0.46 13.86
CA VAL A 123 1.33 0.76 13.99
C VAL A 123 1.66 1.06 15.45
N ALA A 124 0.69 0.93 16.36
CA ALA A 124 0.89 1.20 17.79
C ALA A 124 1.95 0.30 18.43
N VAL A 125 1.99 -0.99 18.03
CA VAL A 125 2.95 -1.97 18.58
C VAL A 125 4.25 -2.07 17.77
N SER A 126 4.36 -1.37 16.64
CA SER A 126 5.57 -1.40 15.80
C SER A 126 6.77 -0.79 16.51
N GLN A 127 7.93 -1.43 16.36
CA GLN A 127 9.18 -1.01 16.99
C GLN A 127 9.92 0.06 16.17
N TYR A 128 9.63 0.16 14.86
CA TYR A 128 10.41 0.96 13.94
C TYR A 128 9.60 2.12 13.36
N ASP A 129 10.32 3.16 12.91
CA ASP A 129 9.74 4.42 12.45
C ASP A 129 9.22 4.40 11.02
N ILE A 130 9.54 3.35 10.27
CA ILE A 130 9.03 3.16 8.91
C ILE A 130 8.03 2.01 8.92
N ILE A 131 6.80 2.32 8.54
CA ILE A 131 5.68 1.38 8.49
C ILE A 131 5.44 0.98 7.04
N VAL A 132 5.57 -0.30 6.74
CA VAL A 132 5.24 -0.89 5.44
C VAL A 132 3.89 -1.59 5.55
N ARG A 133 2.87 -1.08 4.88
CA ARG A 133 1.58 -1.78 4.82
C ARG A 133 1.60 -2.80 3.69
N VAL A 134 1.15 -4.01 4.01
CA VAL A 134 0.93 -5.09 3.02
C VAL A 134 -0.42 -5.72 3.29
N ASP A 135 -1.22 -5.99 2.26
CA ASP A 135 -2.44 -6.76 2.42
C ASP A 135 -2.11 -8.26 2.42
N ALA A 136 -2.84 -9.07 3.20
CA ALA A 136 -2.55 -10.50 3.42
C ALA A 136 -2.63 -11.40 2.17
N HIS A 137 -3.09 -10.86 1.05
CA HIS A 137 -3.07 -11.45 -0.29
C HIS A 137 -2.30 -10.59 -1.30
N GLY A 138 -1.47 -9.66 -0.82
CA GLY A 138 -0.64 -8.78 -1.63
C GLY A 138 0.65 -9.45 -2.07
N GLU A 139 1.00 -9.34 -3.34
CA GLU A 139 2.28 -9.76 -3.89
C GLU A 139 3.11 -8.51 -4.21
N LEU A 140 4.11 -8.21 -3.38
CA LEU A 140 5.02 -7.09 -3.61
C LEU A 140 5.95 -7.39 -4.80
N GLY A 141 6.20 -6.38 -5.63
CA GLY A 141 7.23 -6.47 -6.65
C GLY A 141 8.64 -6.61 -6.05
N PRO A 142 9.64 -6.98 -6.86
CA PRO A 142 11.03 -7.09 -6.41
C PRO A 142 11.52 -5.77 -5.79
N GLU A 143 12.31 -5.87 -4.72
CA GLU A 143 12.94 -4.72 -4.04
C GLU A 143 11.97 -3.59 -3.63
N TYR A 144 10.67 -3.91 -3.50
CA TYR A 144 9.61 -2.92 -3.17
C TYR A 144 9.95 -2.16 -1.88
N ILE A 145 10.31 -2.88 -0.81
CA ILE A 145 10.60 -2.25 0.50
C ILE A 145 11.84 -1.36 0.41
N ALA A 146 12.90 -1.82 -0.22
CA ALA A 146 14.13 -1.04 -0.36
C ALA A 146 13.89 0.24 -1.18
N THR A 147 13.20 0.11 -2.31
CA THR A 147 12.83 1.25 -3.17
C THR A 147 11.93 2.24 -2.44
N ALA A 148 10.94 1.76 -1.69
CA ALA A 148 10.03 2.63 -0.94
C ALA A 148 10.73 3.40 0.18
N VAL A 149 11.63 2.74 0.91
CA VAL A 149 12.43 3.38 1.96
C VAL A 149 13.36 4.44 1.37
N GLU A 150 14.02 4.15 0.24
CA GLU A 150 14.85 5.13 -0.46
C GLU A 150 14.02 6.37 -0.90
N LEU A 151 12.82 6.13 -1.41
CA LEU A 151 11.90 7.21 -1.80
C LEU A 151 11.47 8.05 -0.61
N LEU A 152 11.10 7.44 0.53
CA LEU A 152 10.77 8.18 1.75
C LEU A 152 11.93 9.09 2.21
N GLU A 153 13.15 8.56 2.18
CA GLU A 153 14.32 9.34 2.60
C GLU A 153 14.64 10.48 1.61
N ARG A 154 14.55 10.20 0.31
CA ARG A 154 14.89 11.15 -0.75
C ARG A 154 13.90 12.29 -0.87
N THR A 155 12.61 11.99 -0.73
CA THR A 155 11.52 12.96 -0.96
C THR A 155 11.09 13.67 0.30
N GLY A 156 11.29 13.07 1.47
CA GLY A 156 10.73 13.57 2.73
C GLY A 156 9.21 13.35 2.85
N ALA A 157 8.58 12.62 1.91
CA ALA A 157 7.15 12.37 1.92
C ALA A 157 6.71 11.58 3.17
N ALA A 158 5.48 11.79 3.61
CA ALA A 158 4.87 11.05 4.71
C ALA A 158 4.42 9.65 4.29
N ASN A 159 4.08 9.49 3.02
CA ASN A 159 3.66 8.22 2.42
C ASN A 159 4.23 8.09 1.01
N VAL A 160 4.78 6.93 0.69
CA VAL A 160 5.16 6.57 -0.67
C VAL A 160 4.47 5.28 -1.07
N GLY A 161 4.07 5.16 -2.33
CA GLY A 161 3.46 3.96 -2.86
C GLY A 161 3.43 3.99 -4.38
N GLY A 162 2.81 2.99 -4.99
CA GLY A 162 2.96 2.84 -6.42
C GLY A 162 1.72 2.27 -7.11
N ILE A 163 1.98 1.38 -8.05
CA ILE A 163 0.99 0.85 -8.98
C ILE A 163 0.26 -0.35 -8.37
N MET A 164 -1.06 -0.34 -8.51
CA MET A 164 -1.91 -1.51 -8.40
C MET A 164 -1.84 -2.29 -9.72
N ASP A 165 -0.89 -3.23 -9.79
CA ASP A 165 -0.63 -4.03 -10.99
C ASP A 165 -1.68 -5.14 -11.13
N ALA A 166 -2.78 -4.82 -11.81
CA ALA A 166 -3.90 -5.73 -11.97
C ALA A 166 -3.54 -6.90 -12.90
N LYS A 167 -3.54 -8.13 -12.38
CA LYS A 167 -3.24 -9.36 -13.11
C LYS A 167 -4.34 -10.39 -12.97
N GLY A 168 -5.04 -10.71 -14.06
CA GLY A 168 -6.08 -11.72 -14.09
C GLY A 168 -5.52 -13.11 -14.41
N ARG A 169 -6.09 -14.15 -13.78
CA ARG A 169 -5.80 -15.57 -14.07
C ARG A 169 -6.77 -16.13 -15.10
N THR A 170 -8.05 -15.74 -15.04
CA THR A 170 -9.10 -16.15 -15.98
C THR A 170 -9.32 -15.10 -17.08
N PRO A 171 -9.92 -15.45 -18.23
CA PRO A 171 -10.26 -14.47 -19.27
C PRO A 171 -11.10 -13.29 -18.76
N PHE A 172 -12.05 -13.54 -17.85
CA PHE A 172 -12.83 -12.47 -17.22
C PHE A 172 -11.97 -11.55 -16.37
N GLU A 173 -11.12 -12.10 -15.50
CA GLU A 173 -10.20 -11.32 -14.68
C GLU A 173 -9.21 -10.51 -15.53
N GLN A 174 -8.72 -11.08 -16.64
CA GLN A 174 -7.85 -10.39 -17.60
C GLN A 174 -8.57 -9.19 -18.24
N ALA A 175 -9.82 -9.37 -18.67
CA ALA A 175 -10.62 -8.27 -19.20
C ALA A 175 -10.83 -7.17 -18.15
N VAL A 176 -11.09 -7.53 -16.89
CA VAL A 176 -11.20 -6.57 -15.78
C VAL A 176 -9.87 -5.87 -15.52
N ALA A 177 -8.74 -6.57 -15.57
CA ALA A 177 -7.41 -6.00 -15.41
C ALA A 177 -7.12 -4.94 -16.49
N VAL A 178 -7.44 -5.23 -17.76
CA VAL A 178 -7.34 -4.27 -18.88
C VAL A 178 -8.22 -3.05 -18.63
N ALA A 179 -9.46 -3.24 -18.17
CA ALA A 179 -10.35 -2.13 -17.83
C ALA A 179 -9.82 -1.26 -16.68
N TYR A 180 -9.14 -1.86 -15.69
CA TYR A 180 -8.55 -1.14 -14.56
C TYR A 180 -7.38 -0.23 -14.98
N THR A 181 -6.60 -0.65 -15.95
CA THR A 181 -5.44 0.11 -16.47
C THR A 181 -5.79 1.03 -17.64
N SER A 182 -7.01 0.93 -18.19
CA SER A 182 -7.47 1.77 -19.28
C SER A 182 -7.82 3.19 -18.81
N LYS A 183 -7.41 4.19 -19.57
CA LYS A 183 -7.79 5.62 -19.36
C LYS A 183 -9.31 5.85 -19.43
N LEU A 184 -10.03 5.02 -20.19
CA LEU A 184 -11.50 5.06 -20.28
C LEU A 184 -12.20 4.33 -19.14
N GLY A 185 -11.49 3.44 -18.41
CA GLY A 185 -12.02 2.72 -17.26
C GLY A 185 -11.78 3.46 -15.96
N LEU A 186 -10.98 2.85 -15.05
CA LEU A 186 -10.61 3.46 -13.75
C LEU A 186 -9.36 4.36 -13.86
N GLY A 187 -8.77 4.48 -15.02
CA GLY A 187 -7.41 4.80 -15.31
C GLY A 187 -6.93 6.24 -15.14
N ASN A 188 -7.68 7.14 -14.50
CA ASN A 188 -7.20 8.52 -14.31
C ASN A 188 -6.42 8.76 -12.99
N SER A 189 -6.20 7.72 -12.20
CA SER A 189 -5.32 7.80 -11.02
C SER A 189 -3.95 7.23 -11.38
N ALA A 190 -2.86 7.89 -10.95
CA ALA A 190 -1.49 7.47 -11.25
C ALA A 190 -1.24 5.99 -10.89
N PHE A 191 -1.78 5.51 -9.78
CA PHE A 191 -1.61 4.13 -9.33
C PHE A 191 -2.33 3.06 -10.18
N HIS A 192 -3.13 3.46 -11.18
CA HIS A 192 -3.72 2.57 -12.20
C HIS A 192 -2.97 2.65 -13.55
N GLN A 193 -2.10 3.63 -13.74
CA GLN A 193 -1.40 3.87 -15.00
C GLN A 193 0.05 3.46 -14.89
N GLY A 194 0.46 2.48 -15.70
CA GLY A 194 1.83 1.98 -15.71
C GLY A 194 2.87 2.98 -16.25
N ASP A 195 2.42 4.04 -16.94
CA ASP A 195 3.21 5.09 -17.56
C ASP A 195 3.15 6.45 -16.83
N ALA A 196 2.49 6.51 -15.67
CA ALA A 196 2.44 7.74 -14.89
C ALA A 196 3.83 8.11 -14.36
N PRO A 197 4.23 9.41 -14.44
CA PRO A 197 5.52 9.85 -13.93
C PRO A 197 5.58 9.77 -12.40
N GLU A 198 6.79 9.59 -11.87
CA GLU A 198 7.05 9.69 -10.44
C GLU A 198 6.79 11.12 -9.95
N GLY A 199 6.13 11.28 -8.80
CA GLY A 199 5.87 12.60 -8.22
C GLY A 199 4.79 12.62 -7.15
N PRO A 200 4.44 13.83 -6.66
CA PRO A 200 3.34 14.03 -5.72
C PRO A 200 2.02 13.50 -6.29
N ALA A 201 1.22 12.85 -5.43
CA ALA A 201 -0.05 12.24 -5.82
C ALA A 201 -1.14 12.47 -4.79
N GLU A 202 -2.41 12.40 -5.22
CA GLU A 202 -3.56 12.47 -4.30
C GLU A 202 -3.62 11.25 -3.38
N THR A 203 -3.27 10.08 -3.93
CA THR A 203 -3.27 8.80 -3.23
C THR A 203 -2.41 7.79 -4.00
N VAL A 204 -1.97 6.75 -3.31
CA VAL A 204 -1.18 5.65 -3.85
C VAL A 204 -1.79 4.32 -3.45
N PHE A 205 -1.42 3.24 -4.15
CA PHE A 205 -1.86 1.91 -3.79
C PHE A 205 -0.89 1.31 -2.77
N LEU A 206 -1.45 0.80 -1.65
CA LEU A 206 -0.73 0.49 -0.44
C LEU A 206 0.15 1.68 -0.01
N GLY A 207 0.92 1.57 1.04
CA GLY A 207 1.75 2.70 1.43
C GLY A 207 2.91 2.25 2.31
N VAL A 208 4.01 3.00 2.19
CA VAL A 208 5.11 2.96 3.14
C VAL A 208 5.18 4.35 3.78
N PHE A 209 5.03 4.38 5.09
CA PHE A 209 4.76 5.59 5.85
C PHE A 209 5.87 5.88 6.86
N ARG A 210 6.04 7.16 7.19
CA ARG A 210 6.70 7.54 8.44
C ARG A 210 5.69 7.39 9.59
N LYS A 211 6.04 6.63 10.62
CA LYS A 211 5.17 6.39 11.79
C LYS A 211 4.73 7.70 12.44
N ALA A 212 5.65 8.64 12.63
CA ALA A 212 5.35 9.95 13.19
C ALA A 212 4.30 10.74 12.39
N ASP A 213 4.29 10.62 11.05
CA ASP A 213 3.31 11.29 10.21
C ASP A 213 1.93 10.62 10.28
N LEU A 214 1.88 9.28 10.39
CA LEU A 214 0.64 8.55 10.68
C LEU A 214 0.04 8.97 12.02
N GLU A 215 0.86 9.00 13.07
CA GLU A 215 0.45 9.37 14.42
C GLU A 215 -0.04 10.82 14.49
N ALA A 216 0.65 11.74 13.80
CA ALA A 216 0.30 13.16 13.77
C ALA A 216 -1.08 13.45 13.16
N VAL A 217 -1.57 12.58 12.26
CA VAL A 217 -2.92 12.71 11.69
C VAL A 217 -3.94 11.75 12.35
N GLY A 218 -3.56 11.06 13.42
CA GLY A 218 -4.44 10.16 14.18
C GLY A 218 -4.62 8.76 13.56
N GLY A 219 -3.70 8.33 12.69
CA GLY A 219 -3.73 7.01 12.07
C GLY A 219 -4.84 6.82 11.05
N PHE A 220 -5.20 5.57 10.78
CA PHE A 220 -6.33 5.20 9.91
C PHE A 220 -7.66 5.45 10.64
N CYS A 221 -8.62 6.12 9.99
CA CYS A 221 -9.93 6.39 10.57
C CYS A 221 -10.72 5.07 10.72
N PRO A 222 -11.07 4.64 11.96
CA PRO A 222 -11.73 3.35 12.20
C PRO A 222 -13.10 3.19 11.56
N GLU A 223 -13.74 4.32 11.24
CA GLU A 223 -15.07 4.35 10.64
C GLU A 223 -15.06 4.12 9.14
N PHE A 224 -13.89 4.17 8.49
CA PHE A 224 -13.73 3.90 7.07
C PHE A 224 -13.25 2.46 6.83
N ASP A 225 -14.15 1.49 6.85
CA ASP A 225 -13.83 0.09 6.53
C ASP A 225 -13.31 -0.09 5.08
N ARG A 226 -13.62 0.88 4.20
CA ARG A 226 -13.07 1.01 2.84
C ARG A 226 -12.76 2.46 2.53
N ALA A 227 -11.94 2.68 1.51
CA ALA A 227 -11.40 4.00 1.15
C ALA A 227 -10.52 4.62 2.27
N GLN A 228 -10.11 3.82 3.26
CA GLN A 228 -9.26 4.23 4.37
C GLN A 228 -7.94 4.84 3.89
N ASP A 229 -7.36 4.32 2.80
CA ASP A 229 -6.10 4.82 2.24
C ASP A 229 -6.28 6.22 1.64
N TRP A 230 -7.36 6.38 0.89
CA TRP A 230 -7.66 7.67 0.27
C TRP A 230 -7.95 8.72 1.34
N GLU A 231 -8.72 8.37 2.37
CA GLU A 231 -9.07 9.25 3.47
C GLU A 231 -7.84 9.65 4.29
N LEU A 232 -6.97 8.70 4.60
CA LEU A 232 -5.69 8.96 5.27
C LEU A 232 -4.79 9.86 4.43
N ASN A 233 -4.62 9.56 3.15
CA ASN A 233 -3.80 10.36 2.23
C ASN A 233 -4.36 11.78 2.09
N TYR A 234 -5.68 11.95 2.12
CA TYR A 234 -6.31 13.26 2.15
C TYR A 234 -5.90 14.03 3.41
N ARG A 235 -6.01 13.44 4.63
CA ARG A 235 -5.60 14.11 5.89
C ARG A 235 -4.09 14.42 5.93
N LEU A 236 -3.24 13.54 5.44
CA LEU A 236 -1.80 13.79 5.31
C LEU A 236 -1.55 15.04 4.45
N ARG A 237 -2.18 15.16 3.29
CA ARG A 237 -2.03 16.32 2.42
C ARG A 237 -2.61 17.60 3.03
N GLN A 238 -3.74 17.53 3.73
CA GLN A 238 -4.33 18.67 4.45
C GLN A 238 -3.44 19.17 5.59
N SER A 239 -2.62 18.30 6.16
CA SER A 239 -1.63 18.68 7.18
C SER A 239 -0.32 19.22 6.59
N GLY A 240 -0.26 19.47 5.28
CA GLY A 240 0.92 19.98 4.58
C GLY A 240 1.98 18.93 4.25
N ARG A 241 1.67 17.65 4.42
CA ARG A 241 2.58 16.54 4.09
C ARG A 241 2.37 16.06 2.66
N GLU A 242 3.40 15.48 2.07
CA GLU A 242 3.32 14.93 0.73
C GLU A 242 3.02 13.44 0.73
N VAL A 243 2.24 13.01 -0.27
CA VAL A 243 2.06 11.62 -0.68
C VAL A 243 2.74 11.48 -2.04
N TRP A 244 3.64 10.49 -2.17
CA TRP A 244 4.49 10.35 -3.33
C TRP A 244 4.22 9.04 -4.08
N PHE A 245 4.00 9.15 -5.37
CA PHE A 245 3.81 8.02 -6.28
C PHE A 245 5.12 7.70 -6.99
N SER A 246 5.42 6.39 -7.11
CA SER A 246 6.48 5.92 -8.01
C SER A 246 6.03 4.70 -8.82
N PRO A 247 6.23 4.69 -10.16
CA PRO A 247 5.92 3.54 -11.01
C PRO A 247 6.81 2.32 -10.74
N ASN A 248 7.91 2.50 -10.01
CA ASN A 248 8.82 1.42 -9.60
C ASN A 248 8.25 0.59 -8.43
N LEU A 249 7.31 1.14 -7.69
CA LEU A 249 6.60 0.42 -6.63
C LEU A 249 5.37 -0.27 -7.22
N ARG A 250 5.44 -1.60 -7.36
CA ARG A 250 4.37 -2.40 -7.94
C ARG A 250 3.86 -3.44 -6.96
N VAL A 251 2.55 -3.57 -6.87
CA VAL A 251 1.90 -4.61 -6.08
C VAL A 251 0.89 -5.32 -6.96
N THR A 252 1.01 -6.63 -7.09
CA THR A 252 0.06 -7.42 -7.86
C THR A 252 -1.31 -7.39 -7.19
N TYR A 253 -2.31 -7.01 -7.95
CA TYR A 253 -3.71 -7.02 -7.56
C TYR A 253 -4.49 -8.06 -8.38
N ARG A 254 -5.25 -8.91 -7.70
CA ARG A 254 -6.12 -9.91 -8.36
C ARG A 254 -7.54 -9.36 -8.47
N PRO A 255 -8.05 -9.08 -9.69
CA PRO A 255 -9.43 -8.65 -9.90
C PRO A 255 -10.46 -9.69 -9.43
N ARG A 256 -11.69 -9.26 -9.21
CA ARG A 256 -12.79 -10.18 -8.86
C ARG A 256 -13.09 -11.13 -10.02
N SER A 257 -13.25 -12.41 -9.69
CA SER A 257 -13.40 -13.49 -10.66
C SER A 257 -14.81 -13.60 -11.28
N THR A 258 -15.80 -12.87 -10.76
CA THR A 258 -17.19 -12.92 -11.26
C THR A 258 -17.80 -11.53 -11.38
N VAL A 259 -18.73 -11.38 -12.33
CA VAL A 259 -19.51 -10.14 -12.53
C VAL A 259 -20.21 -9.72 -11.24
N LYS A 260 -20.84 -10.67 -10.52
CA LYS A 260 -21.54 -10.38 -9.26
C LYS A 260 -20.60 -9.83 -8.19
N ALA A 261 -19.42 -10.42 -8.03
CA ALA A 261 -18.42 -9.98 -7.05
C ALA A 261 -17.87 -8.60 -7.44
N LEU A 262 -17.60 -8.37 -8.71
CA LEU A 262 -17.15 -7.09 -9.26
C LEU A 262 -18.21 -6.00 -9.05
N ALA A 263 -19.47 -6.24 -9.40
CA ALA A 263 -20.58 -5.31 -9.19
C ALA A 263 -20.74 -4.94 -7.71
N LYS A 264 -20.68 -5.94 -6.82
CA LYS A 264 -20.72 -5.72 -5.36
C LYS A 264 -19.54 -4.85 -4.89
N GLN A 265 -18.35 -5.06 -5.46
CA GLN A 265 -17.17 -4.25 -5.14
C GLN A 265 -17.38 -2.80 -5.55
N PHE A 266 -17.81 -2.53 -6.80
CA PHE A 266 -18.05 -1.17 -7.29
C PHE A 266 -19.18 -0.46 -6.53
N PHE A 267 -20.26 -1.17 -6.23
CA PHE A 267 -21.37 -0.61 -5.44
C PHE A 267 -20.88 -0.15 -4.06
N ARG A 268 -20.12 -1.00 -3.36
CA ARG A 268 -19.52 -0.64 -2.06
C ARG A 268 -18.52 0.51 -2.19
N THR A 269 -17.69 0.50 -3.22
CA THR A 269 -16.76 1.61 -3.49
C THR A 269 -17.52 2.92 -3.67
N GLY A 270 -18.65 2.92 -4.39
CA GLY A 270 -19.51 4.09 -4.55
C GLY A 270 -20.09 4.59 -3.22
N GLN A 271 -20.58 3.66 -2.36
CA GLN A 271 -21.10 4.01 -1.03
C GLN A 271 -20.03 4.71 -0.18
N TRP A 272 -18.82 4.12 -0.12
CA TRP A 272 -17.72 4.70 0.66
C TRP A 272 -17.19 6.00 0.06
N ARG A 273 -17.18 6.13 -1.26
CA ARG A 273 -16.82 7.40 -1.92
C ARG A 273 -17.81 8.51 -1.54
N ARG A 274 -19.12 8.21 -1.50
CA ARG A 274 -20.14 9.15 -1.03
C ARG A 274 -19.87 9.56 0.42
N GLU A 275 -19.51 8.62 1.31
CA GLU A 275 -19.21 8.92 2.71
C GLU A 275 -17.98 9.82 2.85
N VAL A 276 -16.92 9.56 2.08
CA VAL A 276 -15.76 10.44 2.02
C VAL A 276 -16.14 11.86 1.59
N MET A 277 -16.90 12.01 0.49
CA MET A 277 -17.34 13.33 0.02
C MET A 277 -18.26 14.05 1.01
N ARG A 278 -19.02 13.30 1.80
CA ARG A 278 -19.89 13.87 2.85
C ARG A 278 -19.08 14.47 4.00
N ARG A 279 -17.99 13.79 4.39
CA ARG A 279 -17.11 14.24 5.50
C ARG A 279 -16.10 15.28 5.04
N HIS A 280 -15.56 15.13 3.85
CA HIS A 280 -14.54 15.99 3.27
C HIS A 280 -15.07 16.66 2.01
N ARG A 281 -15.87 17.74 2.19
CA ARG A 281 -16.59 18.40 1.08
C ARG A 281 -15.70 18.96 -0.01
N ASP A 282 -14.52 19.41 0.34
CA ASP A 282 -13.47 19.93 -0.57
C ASP A 282 -12.76 18.83 -1.36
N SER A 283 -13.01 17.56 -1.05
CA SER A 283 -12.50 16.42 -1.79
C SER A 283 -13.33 16.08 -3.03
N VAL A 284 -14.47 16.75 -3.24
CA VAL A 284 -15.36 16.48 -4.37
C VAL A 284 -14.67 16.86 -5.68
N SER A 285 -14.60 15.92 -6.60
CA SER A 285 -14.04 16.11 -7.94
C SER A 285 -15.07 15.65 -8.99
N LEU A 286 -15.09 16.32 -10.15
CA LEU A 286 -15.94 15.95 -11.31
C LEU A 286 -15.78 14.47 -11.68
N ARG A 287 -14.60 13.92 -11.53
CA ARG A 287 -14.32 12.50 -11.75
C ARG A 287 -15.20 11.56 -10.90
N TYR A 288 -15.52 11.95 -9.66
CA TYR A 288 -16.32 11.12 -8.75
C TYR A 288 -17.82 11.18 -9.03
N VAL A 289 -18.28 12.26 -9.66
CA VAL A 289 -19.70 12.43 -10.04
C VAL A 289 -19.98 12.04 -11.48
N ALA A 290 -18.95 11.82 -12.31
CA ALA A 290 -19.10 11.45 -13.72
C ALA A 290 -19.93 10.17 -13.91
N ALA A 291 -19.65 9.10 -13.15
CA ALA A 291 -20.40 7.85 -13.24
C ALA A 291 -21.87 7.99 -12.81
N PRO A 292 -22.23 8.60 -11.66
CA PRO A 292 -23.61 8.92 -11.34
C PRO A 292 -24.32 9.75 -12.40
N ILE A 293 -23.67 10.78 -12.96
CA ILE A 293 -24.24 11.61 -14.02
C ILE A 293 -24.52 10.79 -15.28
N ALA A 294 -23.56 9.96 -15.71
CA ALA A 294 -23.72 9.10 -16.89
C ALA A 294 -24.87 8.11 -16.69
N VAL A 295 -24.95 7.44 -15.55
CA VAL A 295 -26.06 6.49 -15.23
C VAL A 295 -27.41 7.22 -15.25
N THR A 296 -27.50 8.39 -14.61
CA THR A 296 -28.72 9.20 -14.59
C THR A 296 -29.13 9.62 -16.00
N GLY A 297 -28.17 10.09 -16.81
CA GLY A 297 -28.41 10.50 -18.19
C GLY A 297 -28.90 9.34 -19.09
N ILE A 298 -28.26 8.17 -18.99
CA ILE A 298 -28.65 6.96 -19.71
C ILE A 298 -30.06 6.52 -19.29
N THR A 299 -30.33 6.49 -17.99
CA THR A 299 -31.65 6.08 -17.48
C THR A 299 -32.74 7.04 -17.94
N ALA A 300 -32.52 8.34 -17.79
CA ALA A 300 -33.46 9.37 -18.25
C ALA A 300 -33.70 9.29 -19.77
N GLY A 301 -32.64 9.18 -20.56
CA GLY A 301 -32.72 9.01 -22.01
C GLY A 301 -33.49 7.77 -22.43
N THR A 302 -33.26 6.63 -21.74
CA THR A 302 -34.00 5.38 -22.00
C THR A 302 -35.49 5.56 -21.69
N ILE A 303 -35.84 6.15 -20.55
CA ILE A 303 -37.25 6.40 -20.16
C ILE A 303 -37.92 7.32 -21.20
N LEU A 304 -37.27 8.44 -21.57
CA LEU A 304 -37.83 9.37 -22.59
C LEU A 304 -37.98 8.69 -23.93
N GLY A 305 -37.01 7.89 -24.35
CA GLY A 305 -37.09 7.11 -25.59
C GLY A 305 -38.27 6.12 -25.58
N LEU A 306 -38.46 5.40 -24.48
CA LEU A 306 -39.62 4.48 -24.36
C LEU A 306 -40.96 5.22 -24.37
N ILE A 307 -41.06 6.39 -23.72
CA ILE A 307 -42.24 7.22 -23.74
C ILE A 307 -42.51 7.70 -25.18
N GLY A 308 -41.46 8.15 -25.90
CA GLY A 308 -41.57 8.57 -27.29
C GLY A 308 -42.08 7.47 -28.23
N VAL A 309 -41.55 6.24 -28.09
CA VAL A 309 -42.02 5.06 -28.85
C VAL A 309 -43.48 4.76 -28.54
N VAL A 310 -43.89 4.80 -27.28
CA VAL A 310 -45.29 4.56 -26.88
C VAL A 310 -46.24 5.63 -27.45
N HIS A 311 -45.81 6.89 -27.45
CA HIS A 311 -46.60 7.97 -28.06
C HIS A 311 -46.73 7.83 -29.58
N ALA A 312 -45.64 7.52 -30.26
CA ALA A 312 -45.67 7.26 -31.70
C ALA A 312 -46.58 6.07 -32.07
N ALA A 313 -46.54 4.98 -31.29
CA ALA A 313 -47.40 3.82 -31.50
C ALA A 313 -48.88 4.09 -31.23
N LYS A 314 -49.23 5.10 -30.40
CA LYS A 314 -50.62 5.50 -30.14
C LYS A 314 -51.16 6.54 -31.09
N GLY A 315 -50.31 7.22 -31.84
CA GLY A 315 -50.66 8.26 -32.79
C GLY A 315 -50.84 7.76 -34.24
N THR A 316 -50.65 6.47 -34.47
CA THR A 316 -50.97 5.70 -35.68
C THR A 316 -52.19 4.85 -35.44
#